data_682550dd4e38b1dcc9bba1053732ee34
#
_entry.id   682550dd4e38b1dcc9bba1053732ee34
#
_cell.length_a   1.000
_cell.length_b   1.000
_cell.length_c   1.000
_cell.angle_alpha   90.00
_cell.angle_beta   90.00
_cell.angle_gamma   90.00
#
_symmetry.space_group_name_H-M   'P 1'
#
loop_
_entity.id
_entity.type
_entity.pdbx_description
1 polymer ?
#
loop_
_entity_poly.entity_id
_entity_poly.type
_entity_poly.pdbx_seq_one_letter_code
_entity_poly.pdbx_strand_id
1 'polypeptide(L)'
;LFLNYSNPMAMLTGYMQRFTKIRTVGLCHSVQVCSQKLLEGMGMEDKLEGRTELIAGINHMAWLLEIHDKDGNDLYPEIRRIAEEKNTSGEKHEDMVRYEYIRHLGYYCTESSEHNAEYNPFFIKSKYPEMIEEFNIPLDEYPRRCIKQIEGWEKEREDILKDGKIGHERSKEYASYIMEAVVTNTPYKIGGNVLNNGYIDNLPSDACVEVPCYIDGTGVHPVKVGKLPTQLAAMNSSNVSPQLLAIEAAVTKDRQKIYQAAMMDPHTGAEPVSYTHLTLP
;
A
#
# COMPACT_ATOMS: atom_id res chain seq x y z
N LEU A 1 12.08 -17.74 -7.72
CA LEU A 1 11.37 -16.72 -6.97
C LEU A 1 10.28 -16.10 -7.86
N PHE A 2 9.03 -16.06 -7.38
CA PHE A 2 7.91 -15.43 -8.06
C PHE A 2 7.69 -14.04 -7.46
N LEU A 3 7.73 -13.00 -8.31
CA LEU A 3 7.52 -11.60 -7.94
C LEU A 3 6.09 -11.22 -8.34
N ASN A 4 5.23 -10.92 -7.36
CA ASN A 4 3.83 -10.61 -7.61
C ASN A 4 3.54 -9.11 -7.43
N TYR A 5 3.21 -8.41 -8.52
CA TYR A 5 2.68 -7.04 -8.50
C TYR A 5 1.16 -6.96 -8.74
N SER A 6 0.53 -8.13 -9.05
CA SER A 6 -0.89 -8.14 -9.41
C SER A 6 -1.79 -8.00 -8.19
N ASN A 7 -2.87 -7.22 -8.34
CA ASN A 7 -3.90 -7.06 -7.32
C ASN A 7 -5.10 -8.00 -7.56
N PRO A 8 -5.77 -8.39 -6.49
CA PRO A 8 -5.57 -8.01 -5.07
C PRO A 8 -4.33 -8.70 -4.47
N MET A 9 -3.24 -7.94 -4.31
CA MET A 9 -1.89 -8.49 -4.11
C MET A 9 -1.76 -9.31 -2.83
N ALA A 10 -2.28 -8.82 -1.70
CA ALA A 10 -2.18 -9.53 -0.43
C ALA A 10 -2.90 -10.89 -0.45
N MET A 11 -4.07 -10.98 -1.11
CA MET A 11 -4.81 -12.23 -1.26
C MET A 11 -4.07 -13.20 -2.18
N LEU A 12 -3.58 -12.74 -3.34
CA LEU A 12 -2.85 -13.58 -4.30
C LEU A 12 -1.54 -14.08 -3.71
N THR A 13 -0.75 -13.19 -3.11
CA THR A 13 0.53 -13.55 -2.47
C THR A 13 0.30 -14.47 -1.27
N GLY A 14 -0.66 -14.15 -0.41
CA GLY A 14 -1.01 -14.98 0.74
C GLY A 14 -1.48 -16.38 0.34
N TYR A 15 -2.29 -16.49 -0.72
CA TYR A 15 -2.66 -17.79 -1.28
C TYR A 15 -1.43 -18.57 -1.75
N MET A 16 -0.57 -17.95 -2.55
CA MET A 16 0.63 -18.60 -3.09
C MET A 16 1.57 -19.10 -1.99
N GLN A 17 1.78 -18.30 -0.96
CA GLN A 17 2.67 -18.64 0.15
C GLN A 17 2.10 -19.72 1.07
N ARG A 18 0.78 -19.78 1.25
CA ARG A 18 0.12 -20.76 2.14
C ARG A 18 -0.14 -22.11 1.46
N PHE A 19 -0.47 -22.10 0.17
CA PHE A 19 -1.01 -23.29 -0.51
C PHE A 19 -0.16 -23.81 -1.66
N THR A 20 1.00 -23.20 -1.93
CA THR A 20 1.94 -23.67 -2.95
C THR A 20 3.36 -23.79 -2.40
N LYS A 21 4.23 -24.47 -3.16
CA LYS A 21 5.67 -24.55 -2.87
C LYS A 21 6.49 -23.48 -3.61
N ILE A 22 5.83 -22.58 -4.31
CA ILE A 22 6.48 -21.53 -5.09
C ILE A 22 6.92 -20.42 -4.14
N ARG A 23 8.22 -20.17 -4.06
CA ARG A 23 8.75 -19.04 -3.30
C ARG A 23 8.25 -17.73 -3.91
N THR A 24 7.39 -17.03 -3.20
CA THR A 24 6.67 -15.84 -3.68
C THR A 24 6.94 -14.68 -2.75
N VAL A 25 7.09 -13.47 -3.31
CA VAL A 25 7.05 -12.21 -2.58
C VAL A 25 6.12 -11.25 -3.31
N GLY A 26 5.26 -10.58 -2.57
CA GLY A 26 4.41 -9.51 -3.11
C GLY A 26 5.15 -8.18 -3.08
N LEU A 27 4.96 -7.38 -4.11
CA LEU A 27 5.67 -6.12 -4.34
C LEU A 27 4.67 -5.00 -4.59
N CYS A 28 4.93 -3.82 -4.02
CA CYS A 28 4.14 -2.63 -4.24
C CYS A 28 5.03 -1.40 -4.43
N HIS A 29 4.64 -0.50 -5.34
CA HIS A 29 5.37 0.74 -5.58
C HIS A 29 5.20 1.74 -4.42
N SER A 30 4.04 1.72 -3.76
CA SER A 30 3.69 2.71 -2.75
C SER A 30 4.64 2.72 -1.56
N VAL A 31 5.13 1.55 -1.12
CA VAL A 31 6.10 1.45 -0.02
C VAL A 31 7.47 2.04 -0.40
N GLN A 32 7.88 1.91 -1.67
CA GLN A 32 9.18 2.43 -2.13
C GLN A 32 9.26 3.95 -2.16
N VAL A 33 8.14 4.60 -2.47
CA VAL A 33 8.07 6.06 -2.64
C VAL A 33 7.40 6.75 -1.46
N CYS A 34 7.02 6.01 -0.43
CA CYS A 34 6.23 6.50 0.70
C CYS A 34 6.85 7.73 1.36
N SER A 35 8.03 7.60 1.93
CA SER A 35 8.71 8.69 2.64
C SER A 35 9.16 9.80 1.71
N GLN A 36 9.58 9.47 0.47
CA GLN A 36 9.95 10.47 -0.51
C GLN A 36 8.77 11.38 -0.82
N LYS A 37 7.61 10.81 -1.19
CA LYS A 37 6.40 11.59 -1.50
C LYS A 37 5.91 12.41 -0.31
N LEU A 38 5.99 11.85 0.90
CA LEU A 38 5.63 12.57 2.12
C LEU A 38 6.50 13.82 2.28
N LEU A 39 7.83 13.66 2.25
CA LEU A 39 8.75 14.78 2.45
C LEU A 39 8.64 15.82 1.33
N GLU A 40 8.53 15.41 0.07
CA GLU A 40 8.26 16.30 -1.06
C GLU A 40 6.94 17.06 -0.88
N GLY A 41 5.85 16.38 -0.53
CA GLY A 41 4.55 17.00 -0.28
C GLY A 41 4.52 17.95 0.91
N MET A 42 5.48 17.82 1.82
CA MET A 42 5.63 18.70 3.00
C MET A 42 6.65 19.82 2.81
N GLY A 43 7.37 19.89 1.66
CA GLY A 43 8.43 20.87 1.44
C GLY A 43 9.68 20.58 2.29
N MET A 44 9.96 19.29 2.54
CA MET A 44 11.10 18.82 3.33
C MET A 44 12.11 18.04 2.47
N GLU A 45 12.29 18.43 1.21
CA GLU A 45 13.17 17.75 0.26
C GLU A 45 14.64 17.73 0.71
N ASP A 46 15.06 18.69 1.53
CA ASP A 46 16.39 18.73 2.16
C ASP A 46 16.65 17.54 3.12
N LYS A 47 15.60 16.84 3.55
CA LYS A 47 15.66 15.66 4.41
C LYS A 47 15.67 14.32 3.65
N LEU A 48 15.66 14.35 2.32
CA LEU A 48 15.62 13.13 1.50
C LEU A 48 16.94 12.36 1.54
N GLU A 49 18.06 13.06 1.48
CA GLU A 49 19.38 12.42 1.43
C GLU A 49 19.77 11.82 2.79
N GLY A 50 20.17 10.55 2.78
CA GLY A 50 20.67 9.85 3.97
C GLY A 50 19.60 9.51 5.01
N ARG A 51 18.31 9.75 4.73
CA ARG A 51 17.23 9.39 5.64
C ARG A 51 17.15 7.89 5.87
N THR A 52 16.65 7.51 7.04
CA THR A 52 16.32 6.13 7.38
C THR A 52 14.85 6.02 7.75
N GLU A 53 14.25 4.87 7.46
CA GLU A 53 12.82 4.65 7.67
C GLU A 53 12.51 3.21 8.04
N LEU A 54 11.41 3.03 8.80
CA LEU A 54 10.78 1.76 9.09
C LEU A 54 9.32 1.82 8.64
N ILE A 55 8.97 0.97 7.67
CA ILE A 55 7.60 0.84 7.16
C ILE A 55 7.13 -0.59 7.38
N ALA A 56 5.94 -0.76 8.01
CA ALA A 56 5.34 -2.06 8.20
C ALA A 56 3.82 -2.00 8.36
N GLY A 57 3.14 -3.08 7.96
CA GLY A 57 1.69 -3.23 8.02
C GLY A 57 1.20 -4.27 7.03
N ILE A 58 0.23 -3.91 6.22
CA ILE A 58 -0.27 -4.73 5.11
C ILE A 58 -0.18 -3.95 3.80
N ASN A 59 -0.24 -4.65 2.68
CA ASN A 59 -0.25 -4.01 1.36
C ASN A 59 -1.30 -2.90 1.26
N HIS A 60 -0.91 -1.75 0.77
CA HIS A 60 -1.67 -0.50 0.65
C HIS A 60 -2.07 0.15 1.99
N MET A 61 -1.77 -0.48 3.11
CA MET A 61 -1.97 0.06 4.44
C MET A 61 -0.80 -0.36 5.35
N ALA A 62 0.43 -0.13 4.88
CA ALA A 62 1.61 -0.16 5.73
C ALA A 62 1.90 1.25 6.27
N TRP A 63 2.45 1.32 7.44
CA TRP A 63 2.63 2.55 8.20
C TRP A 63 4.09 2.92 8.24
N LEU A 64 4.41 4.18 7.97
CA LEU A 64 5.72 4.75 8.21
C LEU A 64 5.88 4.93 9.72
N LEU A 65 6.45 3.93 10.38
CA LEU A 65 6.56 3.88 11.86
C LEU A 65 7.67 4.79 12.39
N GLU A 66 8.75 4.87 11.65
CA GLU A 66 9.92 5.68 11.98
C GLU A 66 10.47 6.36 10.72
N ILE A 67 10.89 7.59 10.87
CA ILE A 67 11.62 8.33 9.83
C ILE A 67 12.61 9.29 10.48
N HIS A 68 13.89 9.16 10.14
CA HIS A 68 14.96 9.99 10.68
C HIS A 68 15.77 10.63 9.54
N ASP A 69 16.29 11.82 9.77
CA ASP A 69 17.21 12.46 8.86
C ASP A 69 18.62 11.78 8.90
N LYS A 70 19.54 12.27 8.08
CA LYS A 70 20.92 11.75 8.00
C LYS A 70 21.70 11.85 9.34
N ASP A 71 21.30 12.73 10.21
CA ASP A 71 21.91 12.97 11.52
C ASP A 71 21.24 12.17 12.66
N GLY A 72 20.19 11.36 12.31
CA GLY A 72 19.43 10.52 13.23
C GLY A 72 18.32 11.26 13.99
N ASN A 73 17.94 12.49 13.59
CA ASN A 73 16.85 13.21 14.21
C ASN A 73 15.51 12.68 13.73
N ASP A 74 14.56 12.45 14.66
CA ASP A 74 13.18 12.08 14.33
C ASP A 74 12.47 13.22 13.60
N LEU A 75 11.91 12.92 12.42
CA LEU A 75 11.21 13.89 11.58
C LEU A 75 9.71 13.99 11.91
N TYR A 76 9.14 13.07 12.67
CA TYR A 76 7.71 13.07 12.98
C TYR A 76 7.19 14.32 13.71
N PRO A 77 7.93 14.95 14.61
CA PRO A 77 7.47 16.20 15.22
C PRO A 77 7.14 17.29 14.20
N GLU A 78 8.01 17.47 13.21
CA GLU A 78 7.83 18.43 12.12
C GLU A 78 6.74 17.99 11.13
N ILE A 79 6.73 16.72 10.75
CA ILE A 79 5.71 16.11 9.88
C ILE A 79 4.30 16.34 10.46
N ARG A 80 4.11 16.11 11.76
CA ARG A 80 2.80 16.33 12.44
C ARG A 80 2.38 17.79 12.42
N ARG A 81 3.31 18.70 12.66
CA ARG A 81 3.05 20.14 12.63
C ARG A 81 2.58 20.58 11.23
N ILE A 82 3.30 20.16 10.18
CA ILE A 82 2.96 20.52 8.80
C ILE A 82 1.64 19.86 8.36
N ALA A 83 1.38 18.61 8.73
CA ALA A 83 0.13 17.94 8.43
C ALA A 83 -1.07 18.67 9.04
N GLU A 84 -0.96 19.12 10.30
CA GLU A 84 -1.98 19.93 10.96
C GLU A 84 -2.20 21.24 10.23
N GLU A 85 -1.14 21.99 9.93
CA GLU A 85 -1.23 23.28 9.23
C GLU A 85 -1.88 23.12 7.84
N LYS A 86 -1.45 22.13 7.04
CA LYS A 86 -1.99 21.93 5.69
C LYS A 86 -3.45 21.53 5.70
N ASN A 87 -3.86 20.58 6.55
CA ASN A 87 -5.24 20.11 6.59
C ASN A 87 -6.21 21.12 7.24
N THR A 88 -5.71 22.09 8.00
CA THR A 88 -6.54 23.16 8.61
C THR A 88 -6.50 24.49 7.86
N SER A 89 -5.65 24.62 6.83
CA SER A 89 -5.51 25.84 6.04
C SER A 89 -6.73 26.19 5.18
N GLY A 90 -7.57 25.19 4.87
CA GLY A 90 -8.66 25.29 3.90
C GLY A 90 -8.24 25.09 2.45
N GLU A 91 -6.95 24.97 2.17
CA GLU A 91 -6.44 24.64 0.84
C GLU A 91 -6.53 23.13 0.58
N LYS A 92 -7.03 22.75 -0.61
CA LYS A 92 -7.13 21.36 -1.01
C LYS A 92 -5.80 20.85 -1.57
N HIS A 93 -5.43 19.63 -1.18
CA HIS A 93 -4.26 18.93 -1.72
C HIS A 93 -4.53 17.42 -1.88
N GLU A 94 -3.64 16.71 -2.56
CA GLU A 94 -3.85 15.29 -2.90
C GLU A 94 -3.79 14.36 -1.67
N ASP A 95 -3.20 14.81 -0.57
CA ASP A 95 -2.84 13.96 0.56
C ASP A 95 -3.67 14.17 1.82
N MET A 96 -4.85 14.78 1.68
CA MET A 96 -5.70 15.16 2.82
C MET A 96 -6.07 13.97 3.72
N VAL A 97 -6.44 12.82 3.15
CA VAL A 97 -6.83 11.63 3.94
C VAL A 97 -5.64 11.08 4.74
N ARG A 98 -4.46 10.97 4.13
CA ARG A 98 -3.28 10.45 4.86
C ARG A 98 -2.76 11.44 5.90
N TYR A 99 -2.95 12.75 5.68
CA TYR A 99 -2.61 13.74 6.70
C TYR A 99 -3.59 13.71 7.87
N GLU A 100 -4.88 13.36 7.65
CA GLU A 100 -5.80 13.04 8.76
C GLU A 100 -5.32 11.83 9.57
N TYR A 101 -4.74 10.82 8.93
CA TYR A 101 -4.12 9.72 9.68
C TYR A 101 -2.94 10.18 10.54
N ILE A 102 -2.09 11.08 10.04
CA ILE A 102 -1.01 11.65 10.86
C ILE A 102 -1.60 12.38 12.06
N ARG A 103 -2.64 13.21 11.86
CA ARG A 103 -3.29 14.01 12.89
C ARG A 103 -3.95 13.17 13.97
N HIS A 104 -4.66 12.11 13.61
CA HIS A 104 -5.49 11.34 14.52
C HIS A 104 -4.89 9.99 14.93
N LEU A 105 -4.11 9.36 14.08
CA LEU A 105 -3.46 8.07 14.37
C LEU A 105 -1.97 8.22 14.67
N GLY A 106 -1.38 9.36 14.35
CA GLY A 106 0.02 9.71 14.63
C GLY A 106 1.01 9.27 13.56
N TYR A 107 0.58 8.60 12.48
CA TYR A 107 1.45 7.97 11.48
C TYR A 107 0.95 8.17 10.06
N TYR A 108 1.89 8.23 9.12
CA TYR A 108 1.60 8.26 7.68
C TYR A 108 1.43 6.84 7.13
N CYS A 109 0.56 6.68 6.13
CA CYS A 109 0.25 5.41 5.50
C CYS A 109 0.81 5.33 4.07
N THR A 110 1.18 4.14 3.62
CA THR A 110 1.48 3.90 2.20
C THR A 110 0.22 4.05 1.34
N GLU A 111 0.40 4.07 0.03
CA GLU A 111 -0.63 4.25 -1.00
C GLU A 111 -1.21 5.69 -1.02
N SER A 112 -2.13 5.96 -1.95
CA SER A 112 -2.75 7.27 -2.11
C SER A 112 -3.82 7.56 -1.04
N SER A 113 -4.16 8.82 -0.87
CA SER A 113 -5.31 9.23 -0.04
C SER A 113 -6.63 8.66 -0.54
N GLU A 114 -6.79 8.54 -1.87
CA GLU A 114 -7.94 7.91 -2.52
C GLU A 114 -8.13 6.46 -2.03
N HIS A 115 -7.12 5.60 -2.20
CA HIS A 115 -7.21 4.21 -1.77
C HIS A 115 -7.36 4.07 -0.26
N ASN A 116 -6.70 4.93 0.52
CA ASN A 116 -6.90 4.94 1.97
C ASN A 116 -8.31 5.36 2.37
N ALA A 117 -9.00 6.19 1.59
CA ALA A 117 -10.41 6.50 1.80
C ALA A 117 -11.33 5.29 1.46
N GLU A 118 -10.93 4.46 0.50
CA GLU A 118 -11.69 3.26 0.08
C GLU A 118 -11.54 2.08 1.06
N TYR A 119 -10.43 1.98 1.80
CA TYR A 119 -10.15 0.84 2.68
C TYR A 119 -10.78 0.94 4.07
N ASN A 120 -11.50 2.00 4.37
CA ASN A 120 -12.13 2.19 5.67
C ASN A 120 -13.44 2.98 5.55
N PRO A 121 -14.29 2.97 6.61
CA PRO A 121 -15.59 3.61 6.57
C PRO A 121 -15.57 5.09 6.99
N PHE A 122 -14.41 5.79 6.98
CA PHE A 122 -14.33 7.11 7.60
C PHE A 122 -14.71 8.25 6.66
N PHE A 123 -14.37 8.16 5.37
CA PHE A 123 -14.39 9.29 4.45
C PHE A 123 -15.47 9.20 3.37
N ILE A 124 -15.64 8.03 2.75
CA ILE A 124 -16.63 7.84 1.69
C ILE A 124 -17.90 7.26 2.30
N LYS A 125 -18.93 8.09 2.45
CA LYS A 125 -20.20 7.71 3.07
C LYS A 125 -21.38 8.23 2.26
N SER A 126 -22.31 7.35 1.92
CA SER A 126 -23.55 7.75 1.22
C SER A 126 -24.38 8.75 2.01
N LYS A 127 -24.32 8.72 3.35
CA LYS A 127 -25.02 9.63 4.24
C LYS A 127 -24.38 11.02 4.37
N TYR A 128 -23.08 11.13 4.08
CA TYR A 128 -22.28 12.35 4.22
C TYR A 128 -21.44 12.57 2.96
N PRO A 129 -22.08 12.76 1.78
CA PRO A 129 -21.36 12.88 0.50
C PRO A 129 -20.44 14.10 0.41
N GLU A 130 -20.69 15.14 1.22
CA GLU A 130 -19.84 16.32 1.32
C GLU A 130 -18.41 16.04 1.76
N MET A 131 -18.18 14.95 2.48
CA MET A 131 -16.84 14.54 2.91
C MET A 131 -15.92 14.21 1.74
N ILE A 132 -16.46 13.77 0.61
CA ILE A 132 -15.70 13.47 -0.61
C ILE A 132 -15.04 14.75 -1.13
N GLU A 133 -15.77 15.85 -1.16
CA GLU A 133 -15.25 17.15 -1.54
C GLU A 133 -14.35 17.74 -0.43
N GLU A 134 -14.75 17.60 0.83
CA GLU A 134 -14.00 18.09 1.98
C GLU A 134 -12.58 17.51 2.03
N PHE A 135 -12.42 16.22 1.77
CA PHE A 135 -11.12 15.55 1.77
C PHE A 135 -10.49 15.40 0.37
N ASN A 136 -11.03 16.11 -0.64
CA ASN A 136 -10.53 16.09 -2.01
C ASN A 136 -10.31 14.67 -2.56
N ILE A 137 -11.29 13.77 -2.36
CA ILE A 137 -11.20 12.38 -2.78
C ILE A 137 -11.64 12.27 -4.24
N PRO A 138 -10.74 11.87 -5.17
CA PRO A 138 -11.10 11.74 -6.58
C PRO A 138 -11.91 10.46 -6.79
N LEU A 139 -13.19 10.60 -7.15
CA LEU A 139 -14.00 9.47 -7.61
C LEU A 139 -13.72 9.19 -9.10
N ASP A 140 -13.91 7.94 -9.52
CA ASP A 140 -13.71 7.49 -10.91
C ASP A 140 -12.29 7.77 -11.46
N GLU A 141 -11.29 7.74 -10.61
CA GLU A 141 -9.89 7.98 -10.97
C GLU A 141 -9.40 6.97 -12.02
N TYR A 142 -9.76 5.69 -11.87
CA TYR A 142 -9.28 4.64 -12.76
C TYR A 142 -9.73 4.83 -14.22
N PRO A 143 -11.00 5.12 -14.54
CA PRO A 143 -11.42 5.47 -15.90
C PRO A 143 -10.64 6.66 -16.48
N ARG A 144 -10.43 7.73 -15.71
CA ARG A 144 -9.66 8.89 -16.17
C ARG A 144 -8.19 8.53 -16.43
N ARG A 145 -7.59 7.72 -15.56
CA ARG A 145 -6.22 7.21 -15.74
C ARG A 145 -6.09 6.36 -17.00
N CYS A 146 -7.06 5.51 -17.28
CA CYS A 146 -7.09 4.70 -18.50
C CYS A 146 -7.14 5.59 -19.77
N ILE A 147 -8.01 6.60 -19.79
CA ILE A 147 -8.10 7.54 -20.91
C ILE A 147 -6.75 8.25 -21.13
N LYS A 148 -6.19 8.81 -20.08
CA LYS A 148 -4.87 9.49 -20.13
C LYS A 148 -3.76 8.56 -20.61
N GLN A 149 -3.77 7.30 -20.22
CA GLN A 149 -2.78 6.32 -20.65
C GLN A 149 -2.93 5.97 -22.14
N ILE A 150 -4.16 5.84 -22.63
CA ILE A 150 -4.44 5.59 -24.06
C ILE A 150 -3.94 6.76 -24.91
N GLU A 151 -4.29 7.99 -24.52
CA GLU A 151 -3.83 9.21 -25.21
C GLU A 151 -2.30 9.35 -25.16
N GLY A 152 -1.69 9.08 -24.00
CA GLY A 152 -0.23 9.08 -23.83
C GLY A 152 0.47 8.08 -24.71
N TRP A 153 -0.08 6.86 -24.85
CA TRP A 153 0.44 5.82 -25.71
C TRP A 153 0.41 6.19 -27.19
N GLU A 154 -0.67 6.80 -27.67
CA GLU A 154 -0.76 7.23 -29.05
C GLU A 154 0.37 8.22 -29.42
N LYS A 155 0.63 9.18 -28.52
CA LYS A 155 1.71 10.13 -28.68
C LYS A 155 3.08 9.46 -28.65
N GLU A 156 3.32 8.59 -27.66
CA GLU A 156 4.60 7.86 -27.51
C GLU A 156 4.86 6.98 -28.75
N ARG A 157 3.84 6.30 -29.24
CA ARG A 157 3.93 5.51 -30.48
C ARG A 157 4.35 6.36 -31.69
N GLU A 158 3.77 7.56 -31.85
CA GLU A 158 4.16 8.47 -32.93
C GLU A 158 5.61 8.93 -32.79
N ASP A 159 6.06 9.24 -31.57
CA ASP A 159 7.43 9.67 -31.29
C ASP A 159 8.43 8.54 -31.59
N ILE A 160 8.12 7.30 -31.17
CA ILE A 160 8.93 6.11 -31.47
C ILE A 160 9.03 5.89 -32.99
N LEU A 161 7.93 6.05 -33.73
CA LEU A 161 7.93 5.87 -35.18
C LEU A 161 8.70 6.97 -35.92
N LYS A 162 8.76 8.19 -35.37
CA LYS A 162 9.53 9.31 -35.96
C LYS A 162 11.04 9.17 -35.70
N ASP A 163 11.42 8.87 -34.47
CA ASP A 163 12.82 8.93 -34.04
C ASP A 163 13.54 7.57 -34.12
N GLY A 164 12.78 6.45 -34.13
CA GLY A 164 13.32 5.10 -34.18
C GLY A 164 14.21 4.73 -32.97
N LYS A 165 14.23 5.57 -31.94
CA LYS A 165 15.05 5.38 -30.73
C LYS A 165 14.16 5.13 -29.53
N ILE A 166 14.34 3.97 -28.92
CA ILE A 166 13.79 3.67 -27.60
C ILE A 166 14.93 3.87 -26.60
N GLY A 167 14.76 4.82 -25.68
CA GLY A 167 15.71 4.99 -24.58
C GLY A 167 15.64 3.77 -23.63
N HIS A 168 16.79 3.25 -23.24
CA HIS A 168 16.92 2.17 -22.25
C HIS A 168 17.62 2.70 -21.01
N GLU A 169 16.89 3.40 -20.17
CA GLU A 169 17.36 3.76 -18.85
C GLU A 169 16.77 2.80 -17.81
N ARG A 170 17.58 2.41 -16.82
CA ARG A 170 17.10 1.60 -15.71
C ARG A 170 16.09 2.41 -14.89
N SER A 171 14.86 1.97 -14.86
CA SER A 171 13.80 2.64 -14.08
C SER A 171 13.99 2.43 -12.57
N LYS A 172 13.17 3.11 -11.75
CA LYS A 172 13.12 2.91 -10.30
C LYS A 172 12.42 1.60 -9.89
N GLU A 173 11.98 0.79 -10.86
CA GLU A 173 11.35 -0.51 -10.63
C GLU A 173 12.30 -1.50 -9.96
N TYR A 174 11.94 -1.94 -8.76
CA TYR A 174 12.83 -2.75 -7.96
C TYR A 174 12.88 -4.24 -8.33
N ALA A 175 12.01 -4.74 -9.21
CA ALA A 175 12.10 -6.11 -9.70
C ALA A 175 13.45 -6.42 -10.34
N SER A 176 14.02 -5.50 -11.12
CA SER A 176 15.34 -5.66 -11.73
C SER A 176 16.48 -5.70 -10.70
N TYR A 177 16.37 -4.91 -9.62
CA TYR A 177 17.33 -4.94 -8.50
C TYR A 177 17.21 -6.23 -7.69
N ILE A 178 15.99 -6.75 -7.51
CA ILE A 178 15.76 -8.05 -6.88
C ILE A 178 16.40 -9.17 -7.70
N MET A 179 16.19 -9.16 -9.02
CA MET A 179 16.81 -10.16 -9.93
C MET A 179 18.34 -10.09 -9.84
N GLU A 180 18.92 -8.90 -9.85
CA GLU A 180 20.36 -8.69 -9.67
C GLU A 180 20.83 -9.22 -8.31
N ALA A 181 20.15 -8.89 -7.23
CA ALA A 181 20.49 -9.34 -5.87
C ALA A 181 20.50 -10.87 -5.78
N VAL A 182 19.53 -11.55 -6.38
CA VAL A 182 19.47 -13.03 -6.41
C VAL A 182 20.61 -13.62 -7.21
N VAL A 183 20.96 -13.05 -8.36
CA VAL A 183 22.02 -13.57 -9.25
C VAL A 183 23.42 -13.30 -8.72
N THR A 184 23.65 -12.10 -8.19
CA THR A 184 24.97 -11.67 -7.68
C THR A 184 25.22 -12.05 -6.22
N ASN A 185 24.18 -12.48 -5.51
CA ASN A 185 24.19 -12.71 -4.06
C ASN A 185 24.57 -11.44 -3.26
N THR A 186 24.20 -10.26 -3.78
CA THR A 186 24.41 -8.97 -3.12
C THR A 186 23.09 -8.55 -2.49
N PRO A 187 23.01 -8.42 -1.14
CA PRO A 187 21.75 -8.10 -0.47
C PRO A 187 21.13 -6.78 -0.92
N TYR A 188 19.84 -6.79 -1.23
CA TYR A 188 19.03 -5.63 -1.57
C TYR A 188 17.82 -5.52 -0.65
N LYS A 189 17.61 -4.34 -0.04
CA LYS A 189 16.49 -4.08 0.88
C LYS A 189 15.26 -3.62 0.12
N ILE A 190 14.11 -4.21 0.44
CA ILE A 190 12.78 -3.84 -0.10
C ILE A 190 11.73 -3.77 1.01
N GLY A 191 10.59 -3.12 0.76
CA GLY A 191 9.33 -3.46 1.42
C GLY A 191 8.72 -4.66 0.70
N GLY A 192 8.59 -5.78 1.38
CA GLY A 192 8.12 -7.04 0.79
C GLY A 192 6.88 -7.56 1.48
N ASN A 193 5.95 -8.13 0.69
CA ASN A 193 4.74 -8.74 1.21
C ASN A 193 4.95 -10.24 1.36
N VAL A 194 4.87 -10.70 2.62
CA VAL A 194 5.18 -12.07 3.04
C VAL A 194 4.14 -12.58 4.04
N LEU A 195 4.07 -13.91 4.20
CA LEU A 195 3.29 -14.50 5.29
C LEU A 195 3.84 -14.02 6.63
N ASN A 196 2.97 -13.56 7.55
CA ASN A 196 3.39 -12.89 8.78
C ASN A 196 4.33 -13.75 9.64
N ASN A 197 3.99 -15.01 9.90
CA ASN A 197 4.84 -15.91 10.71
C ASN A 197 5.45 -15.26 11.96
N GLY A 198 4.81 -14.21 12.53
CA GLY A 198 5.28 -13.48 13.71
C GLY A 198 6.25 -12.34 13.42
N TYR A 199 6.34 -11.83 12.20
CA TYR A 199 7.10 -10.60 11.90
C TYR A 199 6.42 -9.36 12.48
N ILE A 200 5.08 -9.35 12.51
CA ILE A 200 4.25 -8.38 13.23
C ILE A 200 3.48 -9.14 14.31
N ASP A 201 3.83 -8.90 15.58
CA ASP A 201 3.37 -9.72 16.73
C ASP A 201 1.85 -9.64 16.98
N ASN A 202 1.20 -8.54 16.62
CA ASN A 202 -0.22 -8.28 16.87
C ASN A 202 -1.10 -8.31 15.62
N LEU A 203 -0.65 -9.00 14.57
CA LEU A 203 -1.46 -9.40 13.42
C LEU A 203 -1.50 -10.93 13.31
N PRO A 204 -2.55 -11.52 12.69
CA PRO A 204 -2.63 -12.97 12.49
C PRO A 204 -1.40 -13.55 11.78
N SER A 205 -0.95 -14.73 12.21
CA SER A 205 0.26 -15.36 11.66
C SER A 205 0.13 -15.77 10.19
N ASP A 206 -1.09 -15.97 9.72
CA ASP A 206 -1.44 -16.34 8.35
C ASP A 206 -1.85 -15.13 7.47
N ALA A 207 -1.78 -13.92 8.00
CA ALA A 207 -1.94 -12.69 7.23
C ALA A 207 -0.75 -12.50 6.27
N CYS A 208 -1.00 -11.89 5.10
CA CYS A 208 0.05 -11.37 4.24
C CYS A 208 0.39 -9.95 4.72
N VAL A 209 1.62 -9.75 5.22
CA VAL A 209 2.08 -8.50 5.79
C VAL A 209 3.18 -7.87 4.96
N GLU A 210 3.24 -6.55 4.93
CA GLU A 210 4.31 -5.78 4.31
C GLU A 210 5.33 -5.36 5.37
N VAL A 211 6.55 -5.87 5.23
CA VAL A 211 7.66 -5.63 6.17
C VAL A 211 8.97 -5.40 5.42
N PRO A 212 9.99 -4.79 6.03
CA PRO A 212 11.31 -4.77 5.45
C PRO A 212 11.82 -6.17 5.18
N CYS A 213 12.33 -6.40 3.98
CA CYS A 213 12.94 -7.67 3.57
C CYS A 213 14.31 -7.40 2.95
N TYR A 214 15.26 -8.29 3.20
CA TYR A 214 16.49 -8.38 2.41
C TYR A 214 16.38 -9.52 1.43
N ILE A 215 16.84 -9.32 0.20
CA ILE A 215 16.84 -10.34 -0.84
C ILE A 215 18.26 -10.54 -1.33
N ASP A 216 18.67 -11.82 -1.43
CA ASP A 216 19.96 -12.23 -1.96
C ASP A 216 19.83 -13.58 -2.70
N GLY A 217 20.95 -14.23 -3.03
CA GLY A 217 21.00 -15.54 -3.70
C GLY A 217 20.32 -16.67 -2.92
N THR A 218 20.10 -16.53 -1.62
CA THR A 218 19.44 -17.52 -0.78
C THR A 218 17.93 -17.31 -0.68
N GLY A 219 17.43 -16.12 -1.02
CA GLY A 219 16.01 -15.85 -1.10
C GLY A 219 15.57 -14.53 -0.46
N VAL A 220 14.37 -14.55 0.11
CA VAL A 220 13.73 -13.40 0.78
C VAL A 220 13.84 -13.58 2.29
N HIS A 221 14.41 -12.57 2.97
CA HIS A 221 14.66 -12.57 4.41
C HIS A 221 13.88 -11.42 5.08
N PRO A 222 12.65 -11.70 5.55
CA PRO A 222 11.85 -10.69 6.24
C PRO A 222 12.45 -10.31 7.59
N VAL A 223 12.31 -9.04 7.94
CA VAL A 223 12.77 -8.51 9.23
C VAL A 223 11.61 -8.47 10.21
N LYS A 224 11.84 -8.93 11.44
CA LYS A 224 10.85 -8.81 12.52
C LYS A 224 10.72 -7.35 12.95
N VAL A 225 9.48 -6.85 12.91
CA VAL A 225 9.13 -5.47 13.31
C VAL A 225 8.66 -5.42 14.77
N GLY A 226 8.01 -6.49 15.25
CA GLY A 226 7.39 -6.52 16.57
C GLY A 226 5.94 -6.05 16.54
N LYS A 227 5.50 -5.28 17.55
CA LYS A 227 4.11 -4.82 17.65
C LYS A 227 3.91 -3.49 16.94
N LEU A 228 2.89 -3.42 16.09
CA LEU A 228 2.36 -2.13 15.63
C LEU A 228 1.66 -1.40 16.80
N PRO A 229 1.62 -0.06 16.80
CA PRO A 229 0.69 0.70 17.64
C PRO A 229 -0.74 0.14 17.53
N THR A 230 -1.46 0.11 18.65
CA THR A 230 -2.76 -0.59 18.74
C THR A 230 -3.77 -0.10 17.70
N GLN A 231 -3.87 1.21 17.46
CA GLN A 231 -4.79 1.81 16.50
C GLN A 231 -4.46 1.37 15.06
N LEU A 232 -3.17 1.24 14.73
CA LEU A 232 -2.72 0.83 13.40
C LEU A 232 -2.96 -0.67 13.18
N ALA A 233 -2.68 -1.49 14.19
CA ALA A 233 -2.98 -2.92 14.16
C ALA A 233 -4.49 -3.18 14.01
N ALA A 234 -5.34 -2.39 14.66
CA ALA A 234 -6.80 -2.49 14.54
C ALA A 234 -7.26 -2.20 13.10
N MET A 235 -6.74 -1.13 12.50
CA MET A 235 -7.04 -0.81 11.10
C MET A 235 -6.54 -1.89 10.13
N ASN A 236 -5.33 -2.40 10.32
CA ASN A 236 -4.84 -3.51 9.51
C ASN A 236 -5.70 -4.77 9.69
N SER A 237 -6.05 -5.12 10.92
CA SER A 237 -6.85 -6.33 11.22
C SER A 237 -8.22 -6.30 10.57
N SER A 238 -8.87 -5.14 10.48
CA SER A 238 -10.16 -5.00 9.81
C SER A 238 -10.09 -5.36 8.31
N ASN A 239 -8.97 -5.07 7.66
CA ASN A 239 -8.73 -5.43 6.26
C ASN A 239 -8.13 -6.83 6.08
N VAL A 240 -7.39 -7.35 7.07
CA VAL A 240 -6.86 -8.71 7.03
C VAL A 240 -7.98 -9.75 7.04
N SER A 241 -9.03 -9.54 7.84
CA SER A 241 -10.13 -10.50 7.98
C SER A 241 -10.82 -10.83 6.64
N PRO A 242 -11.27 -9.84 5.83
CA PRO A 242 -11.84 -10.14 4.52
C PRO A 242 -10.84 -10.76 3.55
N GLN A 243 -9.55 -10.40 3.63
CA GLN A 243 -8.51 -11.03 2.80
C GLN A 243 -8.37 -12.53 3.10
N LEU A 244 -8.33 -12.91 4.37
CA LEU A 244 -8.26 -14.32 4.77
C LEU A 244 -9.52 -15.09 4.38
N LEU A 245 -10.71 -14.51 4.57
CA LEU A 245 -11.98 -15.11 4.14
C LEU A 245 -12.06 -15.30 2.61
N ALA A 246 -11.55 -14.35 1.83
CA ALA A 246 -11.48 -14.48 0.38
C ALA A 246 -10.55 -15.61 -0.06
N ILE A 247 -9.39 -15.76 0.59
CA ILE A 247 -8.47 -16.89 0.35
C ILE A 247 -9.14 -18.21 0.72
N GLU A 248 -9.80 -18.28 1.88
CA GLU A 248 -10.53 -19.48 2.30
C GLU A 248 -11.65 -19.84 1.32
N ALA A 249 -12.40 -18.85 0.83
CA ALA A 249 -13.45 -19.07 -0.17
C ALA A 249 -12.87 -19.70 -1.45
N ALA A 250 -11.72 -19.21 -1.92
CA ALA A 250 -11.04 -19.74 -3.09
C ALA A 250 -10.58 -21.19 -2.89
N VAL A 251 -10.07 -21.52 -1.70
CA VAL A 251 -9.56 -22.87 -1.37
C VAL A 251 -10.70 -23.86 -1.18
N THR A 252 -11.71 -23.49 -0.40
CA THR A 252 -12.82 -24.38 -0.04
C THR A 252 -13.94 -24.40 -1.06
N LYS A 253 -13.99 -23.44 -1.96
CA LYS A 253 -15.09 -23.18 -2.92
C LYS A 253 -16.44 -22.94 -2.20
N ASP A 254 -16.37 -22.49 -0.95
CA ASP A 254 -17.54 -22.16 -0.14
C ASP A 254 -18.00 -20.72 -0.45
N ARG A 255 -19.14 -20.60 -1.13
CA ARG A 255 -19.74 -19.30 -1.49
C ARG A 255 -20.13 -18.46 -0.26
N GLN A 256 -20.46 -19.10 0.88
CA GLN A 256 -20.80 -18.37 2.09
C GLN A 256 -19.64 -17.51 2.60
N LYS A 257 -18.40 -17.95 2.40
CA LYS A 257 -17.21 -17.19 2.78
C LYS A 257 -17.01 -15.91 1.94
N ILE A 258 -17.53 -15.89 0.70
CA ILE A 258 -17.53 -14.67 -0.13
C ILE A 258 -18.43 -13.61 0.52
N TYR A 259 -19.64 -14.00 0.97
CA TYR A 259 -20.54 -13.09 1.69
C TYR A 259 -19.92 -12.60 2.99
N GLN A 260 -19.30 -13.52 3.75
CA GLN A 260 -18.62 -13.15 4.99
C GLN A 260 -17.47 -12.18 4.75
N ALA A 261 -16.67 -12.37 3.69
CA ALA A 261 -15.60 -11.45 3.31
C ALA A 261 -16.15 -10.05 3.01
N ALA A 262 -17.21 -9.96 2.21
CA ALA A 262 -17.84 -8.67 1.88
C ALA A 262 -18.47 -7.99 3.11
N MET A 263 -19.05 -8.75 4.02
CA MET A 263 -19.62 -8.21 5.28
C MET A 263 -18.54 -7.71 6.24
N MET A 264 -17.36 -8.34 6.23
CA MET A 264 -16.25 -7.96 7.11
C MET A 264 -15.34 -6.88 6.50
N ASP A 265 -15.48 -6.59 5.20
CA ASP A 265 -14.79 -5.48 4.59
C ASP A 265 -15.25 -4.16 5.19
N PRO A 266 -14.34 -3.30 5.71
CA PRO A 266 -14.72 -2.12 6.48
C PRO A 266 -15.57 -1.12 5.69
N HIS A 267 -15.29 -0.94 4.40
CA HIS A 267 -16.02 -0.02 3.55
C HIS A 267 -17.32 -0.63 3.06
N THR A 268 -17.27 -1.83 2.47
CA THR A 268 -18.45 -2.53 1.93
C THR A 268 -19.45 -2.83 3.02
N GLY A 269 -19.00 -3.27 4.20
CA GLY A 269 -19.88 -3.58 5.34
C GLY A 269 -20.54 -2.36 5.99
N ALA A 270 -19.96 -1.16 5.82
CA ALA A 270 -20.52 0.08 6.35
C ALA A 270 -21.62 0.70 5.47
N GLU A 271 -21.73 0.27 4.22
CA GLU A 271 -22.70 0.77 3.26
C GLU A 271 -23.81 -0.27 2.97
N PRO A 272 -25.08 0.16 2.75
CA PRO A 272 -26.20 -0.79 2.58
C PRO A 272 -26.11 -1.65 1.30
N VAL A 273 -25.12 -1.43 0.46
CA VAL A 273 -24.94 -2.08 -0.84
C VAL A 273 -24.53 -3.55 -0.73
N SER A 274 -23.93 -3.96 0.38
CA SER A 274 -23.39 -5.31 0.57
C SER A 274 -24.42 -6.44 0.44
N TYR A 275 -25.68 -6.19 0.78
CA TYR A 275 -26.75 -7.20 0.67
C TYR A 275 -27.43 -7.26 -0.70
N THR A 276 -27.45 -6.15 -1.44
CA THR A 276 -28.19 -6.05 -2.70
C THR A 276 -27.40 -6.53 -3.92
N HIS A 277 -26.07 -6.50 -3.86
CA HIS A 277 -25.20 -6.87 -4.99
C HIS A 277 -24.64 -8.30 -4.89
N LEU A 278 -24.71 -8.93 -3.72
CA LEU A 278 -24.25 -10.31 -3.53
C LEU A 278 -25.29 -11.38 -3.82
N THR A 279 -26.52 -11.01 -4.14
CA THR A 279 -27.55 -11.92 -4.63
C THR A 279 -27.34 -12.22 -6.12
N LEU A 280 -26.22 -12.80 -6.48
CA LEU A 280 -26.03 -13.37 -7.81
C LEU A 280 -26.68 -14.75 -7.88
N PRO A 281 -27.36 -15.08 -9.00
CA PRO A 281 -28.05 -16.34 -9.22
C PRO A 281 -27.13 -17.56 -9.16
#